data_969e51191cb1c59c236eba19cb322f24
#
_entry.id   969e51191cb1c59c236eba19cb322f24
#
_cell.length_a   1.000
_cell.length_b   1.000
_cell.length_c   1.000
_cell.angle_alpha   90.00
_cell.angle_beta   90.00
_cell.angle_gamma   90.00
#
_symmetry.space_group_name_H-M   'P 1'
#
loop_
_entity.id
_entity.type
_entity.pdbx_description
1 polymer ?
#
loop_
_entity_poly.entity_id
_entity_poly.type
_entity_poly.pdbx_seq_one_letter_code
_entity_poly.pdbx_strand_id
1 'polypeptide(L)'
;MSFYTTELRDAYLESKSTYQTCSNATGVADYRTKYSHSYKKSTTSGPVSSTAYGGKAGATLTVGAGVSFSAPESGAGLSLNHSVSHNVPPYTYGYIRLKASYTVNVRKLEVRYLGTNKWVPAGETSTISNVSVWSELITWK
;
A
#
# COMPACT_ATOMS: atom_id res chain seq x y z
N MET A 1 20.82 12.00 -5.91
CA MET A 1 19.97 11.91 -4.72
C MET A 1 18.86 10.91 -4.98
N SER A 2 18.60 10.00 -4.08
CA SER A 2 17.54 9.00 -4.25
C SER A 2 16.41 9.23 -3.26
N PHE A 3 15.19 8.90 -3.68
CA PHE A 3 13.99 9.09 -2.89
C PHE A 3 13.17 7.80 -2.88
N TYR A 4 12.42 7.58 -1.83
CA TYR A 4 11.56 6.39 -1.71
C TYR A 4 10.40 6.42 -2.65
N THR A 5 9.77 7.59 -2.75
CA THR A 5 8.55 7.75 -3.52
C THR A 5 8.70 8.95 -4.44
N THR A 6 7.93 8.94 -5.52
CA THR A 6 7.88 10.08 -6.43
C THR A 6 7.37 11.32 -5.72
N GLU A 7 6.39 11.18 -4.86
CA GLU A 7 5.83 12.31 -4.11
C GLU A 7 6.87 12.99 -3.23
N LEU A 8 7.67 12.21 -2.51
CA LEU A 8 8.70 12.75 -1.66
C LEU A 8 9.78 13.45 -2.47
N ARG A 9 10.15 12.86 -3.60
CA ARG A 9 11.10 13.46 -4.52
C ARG A 9 10.58 14.78 -5.08
N ASP A 10 9.34 14.81 -5.52
CA ASP A 10 8.73 16.02 -6.11
C ASP A 10 8.63 17.12 -5.08
N ALA A 11 8.23 16.81 -3.86
CA ALA A 11 8.21 17.78 -2.77
C ALA A 11 9.60 18.36 -2.48
N TYR A 12 10.62 17.51 -2.49
CA TYR A 12 12.00 17.96 -2.29
C TYR A 12 12.45 18.88 -3.42
N LEU A 13 12.22 18.50 -4.66
CA LEU A 13 12.63 19.29 -5.83
C LEU A 13 11.93 20.64 -5.85
N GLU A 14 10.66 20.69 -5.52
CA GLU A 14 9.91 21.94 -5.40
C GLU A 14 10.49 22.83 -4.31
N SER A 15 10.74 22.29 -3.14
CA SER A 15 11.35 23.04 -2.04
C SER A 15 12.72 23.57 -2.41
N LYS A 16 13.54 22.76 -3.07
CA LYS A 16 14.87 23.16 -3.49
C LYS A 16 14.81 24.32 -4.49
N SER A 17 13.90 24.24 -5.45
CA SER A 17 13.69 25.32 -6.42
C SER A 17 13.32 26.63 -5.73
N THR A 18 12.44 26.57 -4.76
CA THR A 18 12.02 27.71 -3.97
C THR A 18 13.20 28.33 -3.21
N TYR A 19 14.00 27.50 -2.59
CA TYR A 19 15.18 27.99 -1.84
C TYR A 19 16.20 28.64 -2.76
N GLN A 20 16.40 28.09 -3.93
CA GLN A 20 17.31 28.71 -4.90
C GLN A 20 16.83 30.09 -5.32
N THR A 21 15.54 30.24 -5.51
CA THR A 21 14.92 31.52 -5.86
C THR A 21 15.11 32.54 -4.76
N CYS A 22 14.97 32.13 -3.52
CA CYS A 22 15.08 33.02 -2.37
C CYS A 22 16.53 33.32 -1.98
N SER A 23 17.49 32.62 -2.53
CA SER A 23 18.91 32.80 -2.21
C SER A 23 19.22 32.72 -0.73
N ASN A 24 18.50 31.92 -0.01
CA ASN A 24 18.67 31.86 1.43
C ASN A 24 19.56 30.66 1.83
N ALA A 25 20.14 30.78 3.01
CA ALA A 25 21.02 29.77 3.56
C ALA A 25 20.29 28.63 4.24
N THR A 26 18.96 28.65 4.26
CA THR A 26 18.18 27.65 4.96
C THR A 26 17.75 26.48 4.05
N GLY A 27 18.23 26.47 2.81
CA GLY A 27 17.96 25.37 1.90
C GLY A 27 18.51 24.05 2.44
N VAL A 28 17.96 22.96 1.94
CA VAL A 28 18.38 21.61 2.31
C VAL A 28 19.75 21.32 1.69
N ALA A 29 20.75 21.05 2.52
CA ALA A 29 22.08 20.67 2.07
C ALA A 29 22.16 19.18 1.75
N ASP A 30 21.44 18.36 2.52
CA ASP A 30 21.53 16.92 2.41
C ASP A 30 20.28 16.29 3.00
N TYR A 31 20.04 15.02 2.68
CA TYR A 31 18.97 14.24 3.27
C TYR A 31 19.43 12.81 3.45
N ARG A 32 18.78 12.12 4.36
CA ARG A 32 19.02 10.70 4.57
C ARG A 32 17.74 10.02 5.04
N THR A 33 17.72 8.71 4.91
CA THR A 33 16.63 7.90 5.39
C THR A 33 17.14 6.96 6.46
N LYS A 34 16.33 6.79 7.50
CA LYS A 34 16.64 5.90 8.61
C LYS A 34 15.56 4.85 8.72
N TYR A 35 15.98 3.60 8.86
CA TYR A 35 15.05 2.55 9.23
C TYR A 35 14.51 2.84 10.63
N SER A 36 13.20 2.81 10.77
CA SER A 36 12.55 3.05 12.05
C SER A 36 12.06 1.75 12.67
N HIS A 37 11.16 1.07 12.00
CA HIS A 37 10.61 -0.19 12.49
C HIS A 37 9.84 -0.89 11.38
N SER A 38 9.49 -2.15 11.61
CA SER A 38 8.56 -2.87 10.75
C SER A 38 7.54 -3.61 11.60
N TYR A 39 6.39 -3.87 11.04
CA TYR A 39 5.33 -4.62 11.70
C TYR A 39 4.48 -5.33 10.67
N LYS A 40 3.80 -6.38 11.11
CA LYS A 40 2.88 -7.12 10.26
C LYS A 40 1.51 -6.48 10.28
N LYS A 41 0.88 -6.48 9.13
CA LYS A 41 -0.47 -5.93 8.96
C LYS A 41 -1.26 -6.82 8.03
N SER A 42 -2.56 -6.82 8.19
CA SER A 42 -3.46 -7.45 7.23
C SER A 42 -4.56 -6.48 6.84
N THR A 43 -5.09 -6.67 5.65
CA THR A 43 -6.17 -5.83 5.13
C THR A 43 -7.12 -6.67 4.30
N THR A 44 -8.30 -6.13 4.06
CA THR A 44 -9.38 -6.80 3.34
C THR A 44 -9.90 -5.85 2.28
N SER A 45 -10.11 -6.36 1.07
CA SER A 45 -10.72 -5.59 -0.01
C SER A 45 -12.24 -5.53 0.16
N GLY A 46 -12.87 -4.68 -0.66
CA GLY A 46 -14.29 -4.82 -0.94
C GLY A 46 -14.57 -6.03 -1.83
N PRO A 47 -15.82 -6.24 -2.24
CA PRO A 47 -16.15 -7.33 -3.14
C PRO A 47 -15.39 -7.23 -4.46
N VAL A 48 -14.80 -8.34 -4.91
CA VAL A 48 -14.11 -8.45 -6.20
C VAL A 48 -14.87 -9.31 -7.19
N SER A 49 -16.00 -9.88 -6.78
CA SER A 49 -16.93 -10.57 -7.63
C SER A 49 -18.32 -9.97 -7.45
N SER A 50 -19.24 -10.29 -8.37
CA SER A 50 -20.64 -10.01 -8.16
C SER A 50 -21.19 -10.93 -7.07
N THR A 51 -22.33 -10.53 -6.49
CA THR A 51 -23.06 -11.39 -5.57
C THR A 51 -23.82 -12.44 -6.36
N ALA A 52 -23.70 -13.68 -5.96
CA ALA A 52 -24.41 -14.79 -6.55
C ALA A 52 -25.32 -15.45 -5.52
N TYR A 53 -26.45 -15.95 -6.01
CA TYR A 53 -27.33 -16.80 -5.21
C TYR A 53 -27.09 -18.26 -5.60
N GLY A 54 -26.89 -19.12 -4.61
CA GLY A 54 -26.60 -20.53 -4.85
C GLY A 54 -27.72 -21.31 -5.48
N GLY A 55 -28.98 -20.91 -5.27
CA GLY A 55 -30.11 -21.63 -5.79
C GLY A 55 -30.21 -23.05 -5.24
N LYS A 56 -30.82 -23.94 -6.00
CA LYS A 56 -31.02 -25.31 -5.55
C LYS A 56 -29.74 -26.13 -5.58
N ALA A 57 -28.91 -25.89 -6.57
CA ALA A 57 -27.69 -26.71 -6.82
C ALA A 57 -26.40 -26.07 -6.37
N GLY A 58 -26.46 -24.85 -5.81
CA GLY A 58 -25.26 -24.06 -5.55
C GLY A 58 -24.81 -23.30 -6.79
N ALA A 59 -23.86 -22.39 -6.62
CA ALA A 59 -23.29 -21.61 -7.70
C ALA A 59 -21.78 -21.52 -7.53
N THR A 60 -21.08 -21.28 -8.63
CA THR A 60 -19.62 -21.11 -8.60
C THR A 60 -19.29 -19.68 -8.97
N LEU A 61 -18.44 -19.04 -8.15
CA LEU A 61 -17.86 -17.74 -8.44
C LEU A 61 -16.39 -17.91 -8.73
N THR A 62 -15.90 -17.17 -9.72
CA THR A 62 -14.49 -17.21 -10.12
C THR A 62 -13.96 -15.79 -10.19
N VAL A 63 -12.73 -15.62 -9.70
CA VAL A 63 -11.98 -14.36 -9.79
C VAL A 63 -10.68 -14.66 -10.50
N GLY A 64 -10.38 -13.89 -11.55
CA GLY A 64 -9.17 -14.08 -12.34
C GLY A 64 -7.91 -13.55 -11.66
N ALA A 65 -6.77 -14.06 -12.10
CA ALA A 65 -5.48 -13.52 -11.69
C ALA A 65 -5.36 -12.05 -12.10
N GLY A 66 -4.64 -11.28 -11.31
CA GLY A 66 -4.41 -9.86 -11.58
C GLY A 66 -5.42 -8.92 -10.94
N VAL A 67 -6.50 -9.43 -10.37
CA VAL A 67 -7.41 -8.59 -9.59
C VAL A 67 -6.65 -8.04 -8.39
N SER A 68 -6.75 -6.74 -8.16
CA SER A 68 -5.94 -6.06 -7.16
C SER A 68 -6.71 -5.02 -6.37
N PHE A 69 -6.14 -4.62 -5.25
CA PHE A 69 -6.61 -3.51 -4.43
C PHE A 69 -5.40 -2.86 -3.77
N SER A 70 -5.59 -1.68 -3.17
CA SER A 70 -4.47 -0.91 -2.62
C SER A 70 -4.27 -1.18 -1.14
N ALA A 71 -3.00 -1.29 -0.74
CA ALA A 71 -2.63 -1.36 0.67
C ALA A 71 -2.81 0.01 1.32
N PRO A 72 -3.55 0.10 2.44
CA PRO A 72 -3.81 1.41 3.07
C PRO A 72 -2.54 2.15 3.51
N GLU A 73 -1.51 1.44 3.93
CA GLU A 73 -0.30 2.03 4.51
C GLU A 73 0.61 2.67 3.47
N SER A 74 0.65 2.11 2.27
CA SER A 74 1.59 2.58 1.24
C SER A 74 0.95 2.90 -0.09
N GLY A 75 -0.32 2.53 -0.28
CA GLY A 75 -0.99 2.65 -1.57
C GLY A 75 -0.50 1.65 -2.61
N ALA A 76 0.40 0.73 -2.25
CA ALA A 76 0.90 -0.27 -3.17
C ALA A 76 -0.21 -1.24 -3.58
N GLY A 77 -0.14 -1.74 -4.81
CA GLY A 77 -1.09 -2.71 -5.32
C GLY A 77 -0.87 -4.10 -4.70
N LEU A 78 -1.95 -4.71 -4.27
CA LEU A 78 -1.98 -6.07 -3.75
C LEU A 78 -2.76 -6.91 -4.75
N SER A 79 -2.12 -7.86 -5.40
CA SER A 79 -2.71 -8.59 -6.51
C SER A 79 -2.82 -10.08 -6.22
N LEU A 80 -3.89 -10.67 -6.72
CA LEU A 80 -4.06 -12.11 -6.71
C LEU A 80 -3.19 -12.72 -7.81
N ASN A 81 -2.38 -13.74 -7.47
CA ASN A 81 -1.40 -14.31 -8.40
C ASN A 81 -1.96 -15.38 -9.34
N HIS A 82 -3.13 -15.91 -9.00
CA HIS A 82 -3.76 -17.00 -9.78
C HIS A 82 -5.27 -16.89 -9.67
N SER A 83 -5.97 -17.50 -10.61
CA SER A 83 -7.43 -17.54 -10.55
C SER A 83 -7.88 -18.40 -9.38
N VAL A 84 -8.98 -18.01 -8.77
CA VAL A 84 -9.61 -18.76 -7.68
C VAL A 84 -11.08 -18.91 -7.95
N SER A 85 -11.63 -20.02 -7.47
CA SER A 85 -13.08 -20.29 -7.56
C SER A 85 -13.59 -20.70 -6.18
N HIS A 86 -14.81 -20.27 -5.88
CA HIS A 86 -15.50 -20.63 -4.65
C HIS A 86 -16.91 -21.08 -4.99
N ASN A 87 -17.40 -22.05 -4.27
CA ASN A 87 -18.77 -22.53 -4.42
C ASN A 87 -19.66 -21.89 -3.40
N VAL A 88 -20.69 -21.19 -3.89
CA VAL A 88 -21.75 -20.65 -3.04
C VAL A 88 -22.71 -21.79 -2.71
N PRO A 89 -22.93 -22.10 -1.43
CA PRO A 89 -23.81 -23.20 -1.05
C PRO A 89 -25.26 -23.01 -1.54
N PRO A 90 -26.02 -24.08 -1.68
CA PRO A 90 -27.43 -23.96 -2.04
C PRO A 90 -28.22 -23.07 -1.08
N TYR A 91 -29.10 -22.25 -1.64
CA TYR A 91 -30.00 -21.35 -0.91
C TYR A 91 -29.25 -20.28 -0.09
N THR A 92 -28.02 -19.91 -0.56
CA THR A 92 -27.15 -18.95 0.11
C THR A 92 -26.71 -17.90 -0.91
N TYR A 93 -26.55 -16.66 -0.46
CA TYR A 93 -25.91 -15.60 -1.23
C TYR A 93 -24.44 -15.59 -0.92
N GLY A 94 -23.63 -15.18 -1.88
CA GLY A 94 -22.19 -15.07 -1.64
C GLY A 94 -21.49 -14.16 -2.62
N TYR A 95 -20.34 -13.64 -2.20
CA TYR A 95 -19.39 -12.94 -3.06
C TYR A 95 -17.97 -13.24 -2.58
N ILE A 96 -17.00 -12.97 -3.46
CA ILE A 96 -15.59 -13.14 -3.14
C ILE A 96 -14.99 -11.78 -2.81
N ARG A 97 -14.16 -11.75 -1.78
CA ARG A 97 -13.30 -10.61 -1.47
C ARG A 97 -11.87 -11.11 -1.32
N LEU A 98 -10.93 -10.18 -1.39
CA LEU A 98 -9.52 -10.51 -1.21
C LEU A 98 -9.06 -10.10 0.19
N LYS A 99 -8.15 -10.89 0.73
CA LYS A 99 -7.43 -10.58 1.96
C LYS A 99 -5.94 -10.61 1.67
N ALA A 100 -5.21 -9.81 2.40
CA ALA A 100 -3.76 -9.78 2.27
C ALA A 100 -3.11 -9.62 3.63
N SER A 101 -1.93 -10.20 3.76
CA SER A 101 -1.03 -9.93 4.86
C SER A 101 0.30 -9.48 4.30
N TYR A 102 0.96 -8.60 5.00
CA TYR A 102 2.23 -8.03 4.56
C TYR A 102 2.98 -7.43 5.74
N THR A 103 4.25 -7.15 5.52
CA THR A 103 5.09 -6.43 6.47
C THR A 103 5.16 -4.99 6.03
N VAL A 104 4.86 -4.06 6.95
CA VAL A 104 5.01 -2.62 6.71
C VAL A 104 6.38 -2.21 7.22
N ASN A 105 7.17 -1.58 6.35
CA ASN A 105 8.48 -1.07 6.69
C ASN A 105 8.40 0.46 6.74
N VAL A 106 8.58 1.01 7.93
CA VAL A 106 8.52 2.45 8.13
C VAL A 106 9.95 2.99 8.15
N ARG A 107 10.19 4.01 7.35
CA ARG A 107 11.47 4.70 7.29
C ARG A 107 11.27 6.17 7.55
N LYS A 108 12.15 6.75 8.32
CA LYS A 108 12.15 8.18 8.63
C LYS A 108 13.05 8.92 7.66
N LEU A 109 12.57 10.03 7.14
CA LEU A 109 13.36 10.95 6.38
C LEU A 109 13.90 12.03 7.31
N GLU A 110 15.19 12.31 7.20
CA GLU A 110 15.84 13.39 7.92
C GLU A 110 16.56 14.29 6.92
N VAL A 111 16.57 15.58 7.21
CA VAL A 111 17.26 16.57 6.39
C VAL A 111 18.24 17.37 7.24
N ARG A 112 19.29 17.84 6.58
CA ARG A 112 20.27 18.77 7.16
C ARG A 112 20.21 20.04 6.35
N TYR A 113 19.99 21.15 7.02
CA TYR A 113 19.95 22.46 6.36
C TYR A 113 21.33 23.03 6.18
N LEU A 114 21.49 23.89 5.20
CA LEU A 114 22.74 24.58 4.93
C LEU A 114 23.20 25.35 6.16
N GLY A 115 24.47 25.25 6.46
CA GLY A 115 25.06 25.94 7.61
C GLY A 115 24.86 25.22 8.94
N THR A 116 24.27 24.04 8.94
CA THR A 116 24.10 23.24 10.16
C THR A 116 24.70 21.85 9.98
N ASN A 117 25.03 21.22 11.10
CA ASN A 117 25.44 19.83 11.15
C ASN A 117 24.38 18.95 11.79
N LYS A 118 23.21 19.51 12.04
CA LYS A 118 22.14 18.82 12.76
C LYS A 118 21.14 18.24 11.78
N TRP A 119 20.78 16.97 11.98
CA TRP A 119 19.73 16.30 11.23
C TRP A 119 18.41 16.50 11.94
N VAL A 120 17.39 16.87 11.19
CA VAL A 120 16.04 17.09 11.73
C VAL A 120 15.06 16.21 11.00
N PRO A 121 14.01 15.75 11.68
CA PRO A 121 12.97 14.94 11.06
C PRO A 121 12.26 15.73 9.95
N ALA A 122 11.97 15.05 8.83
CA ALA A 122 11.30 15.66 7.69
C ALA A 122 10.16 14.79 7.15
N GLY A 123 9.74 13.76 7.88
CA GLY A 123 8.63 12.93 7.49
C GLY A 123 8.95 11.45 7.56
N GLU A 124 7.97 10.66 7.16
CA GLU A 124 8.08 9.21 7.13
C GLU A 124 7.52 8.68 5.81
N THR A 125 8.05 7.53 5.39
CA THR A 125 7.50 6.78 4.27
C THR A 125 7.28 5.34 4.71
N SER A 126 6.31 4.68 4.08
CA SER A 126 6.03 3.28 4.34
C SER A 126 6.09 2.50 3.04
N THR A 127 6.72 1.33 3.10
CA THR A 127 6.73 0.36 2.01
C THR A 127 6.26 -0.98 2.56
N ILE A 128 5.85 -1.86 1.69
CA ILE A 128 5.40 -3.19 2.10
C ILE A 128 6.30 -4.26 1.51
N SER A 129 6.41 -5.37 2.22
CA SER A 129 7.16 -6.54 1.79
C SER A 129 6.48 -7.81 2.32
N ASN A 130 6.94 -8.97 1.88
CA ASN A 130 6.41 -10.27 2.30
C ASN A 130 4.89 -10.35 2.11
N VAL A 131 4.43 -9.93 0.93
CA VAL A 131 3.00 -9.85 0.62
C VAL A 131 2.44 -11.22 0.33
N SER A 132 1.29 -11.51 0.94
CA SER A 132 0.50 -12.70 0.68
C SER A 132 -0.94 -12.27 0.42
N VAL A 133 -1.51 -12.68 -0.70
CA VAL A 133 -2.89 -12.33 -1.07
C VAL A 133 -3.67 -13.61 -1.32
N TRP A 134 -4.86 -13.69 -0.75
CA TRP A 134 -5.76 -14.83 -0.95
C TRP A 134 -7.19 -14.36 -1.02
N SER A 135 -8.07 -15.25 -1.45
CA SER A 135 -9.48 -14.96 -1.58
C SER A 135 -10.29 -15.58 -0.44
N GLU A 136 -11.43 -14.98 -0.19
CA GLU A 136 -12.35 -15.43 0.83
C GLU A 136 -13.78 -15.32 0.30
N LEU A 137 -14.57 -16.35 0.53
CA LEU A 137 -16.00 -16.33 0.19
C LEU A 137 -16.80 -15.86 1.39
N ILE A 138 -17.60 -14.84 1.19
CA ILE A 138 -18.52 -14.31 2.21
C ILE A 138 -19.93 -14.76 1.83
N THR A 139 -20.60 -15.40 2.77
CA THR A 139 -21.94 -15.94 2.52
C THR A 139 -22.92 -15.51 3.59
N TRP A 140 -24.21 -15.47 3.18
CA TRP A 140 -25.33 -15.21 4.10
C TRP A 140 -26.61 -15.79 3.50
N LYS A 141 -27.60 -15.93 4.33
CA LYS A 141 -28.90 -16.44 3.91
C LYS A 141 -29.93 -15.34 3.74
#